data_f7aa224f57084fa632f6883b68814a6a
#
_entry.id   f7aa224f57084fa632f6883b68814a6a
#
_cell.length_a   1.000
_cell.length_b   1.000
_cell.length_c   1.000
_cell.angle_alpha   90.00
_cell.angle_beta   90.00
_cell.angle_gamma   90.00
#
_symmetry.space_group_name_H-M   'P 1'
#
loop_
_entity.id
_entity.type
_entity.pdbx_description
1 polymer ?
#
loop_
_entity_poly.entity_id
_entity_poly.type
_entity_poly.pdbx_seq_one_letter_code
_entity_poly.pdbx_strand_id
1 'polypeptide(L)'
;MPTITPVPVDAPEAHELLVAYFAMRTSTFPGHTYTTVFPDPSVFEPPAGVFVIVRDDDGRPVGCGGIRRIDDGPRGSRYEVKHLYLQPETRGRGWGRLLMADLEERAHSLGASELVLDTHHTLEAAGGLYEASGFAAIDPYNDNPNATRWYGKLLRGG
;
A
#
# COMPACT_ATOMS: atom_id res chain seq x y z
N MET A 1 -4.84 4.40 -20.16
CA MET A 1 -4.40 3.45 -19.12
C MET A 1 -3.31 4.07 -18.27
N PRO A 2 -3.41 3.96 -16.97
CA PRO A 2 -2.35 4.45 -16.11
C PRO A 2 -1.10 3.58 -16.26
N THR A 3 0.05 4.15 -15.93
CA THR A 3 1.29 3.41 -15.84
C THR A 3 1.70 3.30 -14.38
N ILE A 4 2.32 2.19 -14.01
CA ILE A 4 2.77 1.93 -12.63
C ILE A 4 4.25 1.59 -12.71
N THR A 5 5.09 2.47 -12.15
CA THR A 5 6.55 2.33 -12.25
C THR A 5 7.22 2.43 -10.89
N PRO A 6 8.26 1.62 -10.65
CA PRO A 6 9.02 1.73 -9.41
C PRO A 6 9.86 3.01 -9.41
N VAL A 7 9.93 3.65 -8.25
CA VAL A 7 10.78 4.81 -8.00
C VAL A 7 11.35 4.71 -6.59
N PRO A 8 12.47 5.39 -6.30
CA PRO A 8 12.91 5.52 -4.91
C PRO A 8 11.85 6.24 -4.08
N VAL A 9 11.61 5.78 -2.86
CA VAL A 9 10.56 6.38 -2.02
C VAL A 9 10.89 7.81 -1.62
N ASP A 10 12.14 8.21 -1.67
CA ASP A 10 12.58 9.58 -1.40
C ASP A 10 12.70 10.45 -2.67
N ALA A 11 12.30 9.94 -3.83
CA ALA A 11 12.22 10.76 -5.04
C ALA A 11 11.23 11.92 -4.83
N PRO A 12 11.45 13.09 -5.44
CA PRO A 12 10.56 14.25 -5.24
C PRO A 12 9.08 13.97 -5.50
N GLU A 13 8.76 13.25 -6.56
CA GLU A 13 7.39 12.90 -6.90
C GLU A 13 6.75 11.97 -5.87
N ALA A 14 7.53 11.00 -5.36
CA ALA A 14 7.08 10.11 -4.30
C ALA A 14 6.84 10.89 -3.01
N HIS A 15 7.72 11.81 -2.68
CA HIS A 15 7.58 12.63 -1.48
C HIS A 15 6.31 13.48 -1.53
N GLU A 16 6.01 14.10 -2.66
CA GLU A 16 4.79 14.89 -2.82
C GLU A 16 3.53 14.05 -2.62
N LEU A 17 3.51 12.85 -3.18
CA LEU A 17 2.39 11.93 -3.00
C LEU A 17 2.26 11.47 -1.55
N LEU A 18 3.37 11.22 -0.87
CA LEU A 18 3.34 10.85 0.54
C LEU A 18 2.85 12.00 1.42
N VAL A 19 3.23 13.23 1.12
CA VAL A 19 2.71 14.41 1.84
C VAL A 19 1.19 14.46 1.69
N ALA A 20 0.67 14.27 0.48
CA ALA A 20 -0.77 14.26 0.22
C ALA A 20 -1.46 13.10 0.95
N TYR A 21 -0.85 11.92 0.94
CA TYR A 21 -1.36 10.75 1.65
C TYR A 21 -1.47 11.02 3.16
N PHE A 22 -0.40 11.51 3.77
CA PHE A 22 -0.41 11.78 5.21
C PHE A 22 -1.36 12.90 5.60
N ALA A 23 -1.51 13.91 4.74
CA ALA A 23 -2.49 14.97 4.96
C ALA A 23 -3.92 14.41 4.97
N MET A 24 -4.23 13.53 4.05
CA MET A 24 -5.52 12.84 3.97
C MET A 24 -5.74 11.98 5.22
N ARG A 25 -4.73 11.19 5.62
CA ARG A 25 -4.83 10.34 6.80
C ARG A 25 -5.06 11.16 8.06
N THR A 26 -4.33 12.27 8.21
CA THR A 26 -4.47 13.16 9.37
C THR A 26 -5.88 13.77 9.42
N SER A 27 -6.39 14.23 8.27
CA SER A 27 -7.70 14.87 8.22
C SER A 27 -8.86 13.91 8.47
N THR A 28 -8.70 12.63 8.13
CA THR A 28 -9.76 11.62 8.28
C THR A 28 -9.63 10.79 9.56
N PHE A 29 -8.50 10.88 10.25
CA PHE A 29 -8.29 10.09 11.46
C PHE A 29 -9.07 10.71 12.65
N PRO A 30 -9.80 9.88 13.41
CA PRO A 30 -10.56 10.39 14.54
C PRO A 30 -9.67 11.13 15.55
N GLY A 31 -10.10 12.34 15.95
CA GLY A 31 -9.36 13.15 16.91
C GLY A 31 -8.09 13.79 16.36
N HIS A 32 -7.83 13.66 15.06
CA HIS A 32 -6.62 14.19 14.40
C HIS A 32 -5.32 13.75 15.09
N THR A 33 -5.27 12.50 15.57
CA THR A 33 -4.13 11.95 16.31
C THR A 33 -3.26 11.02 15.47
N TYR A 34 -3.38 11.08 14.15
CA TYR A 34 -2.60 10.24 13.24
C TYR A 34 -1.10 10.55 13.36
N THR A 35 -0.31 9.52 13.58
CA THR A 35 1.15 9.66 13.67
C THR A 35 1.76 9.52 12.28
N THR A 36 2.39 10.60 11.80
CA THR A 36 3.05 10.62 10.50
C THR A 36 4.52 10.20 10.64
N VAL A 37 4.91 9.16 9.90
CA VAL A 37 6.30 8.71 9.84
C VAL A 37 6.66 8.49 8.37
N PHE A 38 7.62 9.27 7.86
CA PHE A 38 8.12 9.05 6.50
C PHE A 38 9.01 7.80 6.49
N PRO A 39 8.86 6.95 5.45
CA PRO A 39 9.58 5.68 5.42
C PRO A 39 11.07 5.85 5.17
N ASP A 40 11.86 4.95 5.75
CA ASP A 40 13.28 4.81 5.43
C ASP A 40 13.39 4.30 3.98
N PRO A 41 14.15 4.97 3.11
CA PRO A 41 14.28 4.54 1.71
C PRO A 41 14.74 3.09 1.54
N SER A 42 15.61 2.60 2.39
CA SER A 42 16.15 1.23 2.27
C SER A 42 15.07 0.14 2.40
N VAL A 43 13.99 0.45 3.12
CA VAL A 43 12.90 -0.51 3.34
C VAL A 43 12.13 -0.79 2.05
N PHE A 44 12.12 0.17 1.12
CA PHE A 44 11.40 0.05 -0.15
C PHE A 44 12.33 -0.14 -1.35
N GLU A 45 13.52 -0.65 -1.11
CA GLU A 45 14.46 -1.06 -2.18
C GLU A 45 14.49 -2.58 -2.30
N PRO A 46 14.46 -3.14 -3.54
CA PRO A 46 14.57 -4.59 -3.71
C PRO A 46 15.86 -5.15 -3.10
N PRO A 47 15.83 -6.34 -2.50
CA PRO A 47 14.69 -7.23 -2.32
C PRO A 47 13.85 -6.93 -1.07
N ALA A 48 14.21 -5.93 -0.27
CA ALA A 48 13.48 -5.61 0.96
C ALA A 48 12.08 -5.08 0.67
N GLY A 49 11.90 -4.38 -0.45
CA GLY A 49 10.61 -3.86 -0.84
C GLY A 49 10.67 -3.15 -2.19
N VAL A 50 9.56 -2.54 -2.55
CA VAL A 50 9.42 -1.73 -3.78
C VAL A 50 8.44 -0.61 -3.49
N PHE A 51 8.71 0.58 -4.01
CA PHE A 51 7.76 1.68 -4.00
C PHE A 51 7.43 2.06 -5.44
N VAL A 52 6.15 2.23 -5.74
CA VAL A 52 5.69 2.53 -7.11
C VAL A 52 4.87 3.80 -7.14
N ILE A 53 4.89 4.46 -8.29
CA ILE A 53 4.05 5.61 -8.60
C ILE A 53 3.08 5.23 -9.71
N VAL A 54 1.83 5.65 -9.56
CA VAL A 54 0.82 5.57 -10.61
C VAL A 54 0.80 6.91 -11.34
N ARG A 55 0.95 6.87 -12.67
CA ARG A 55 0.86 8.05 -13.52
C ARG A 55 -0.37 7.94 -14.43
N ASP A 56 -1.05 9.05 -14.65
CA ASP A 56 -2.16 9.10 -15.60
C ASP A 56 -1.67 9.09 -17.05
N ASP A 57 -2.60 9.21 -18.00
CA ASP A 57 -2.27 9.17 -19.42
C ASP A 57 -1.40 10.37 -19.86
N ASP A 58 -1.40 11.44 -19.09
CA ASP A 58 -0.55 12.62 -19.34
C ASP A 58 0.80 12.54 -18.63
N GLY A 59 1.06 11.43 -17.93
CA GLY A 59 2.31 11.23 -17.22
C GLY A 59 2.35 11.88 -15.83
N ARG A 60 1.24 12.41 -15.34
CA ARG A 60 1.18 13.05 -14.01
C ARG A 60 1.12 12.00 -12.91
N PRO A 61 1.93 12.18 -11.86
CA PRO A 61 1.82 11.30 -10.69
C PRO A 61 0.48 11.53 -9.98
N VAL A 62 -0.32 10.48 -9.85
CA VAL A 62 -1.66 10.55 -9.26
C VAL A 62 -1.88 9.56 -8.14
N GLY A 63 -0.91 8.69 -7.87
CA GLY A 63 -1.02 7.73 -6.80
C GLY A 63 0.28 7.03 -6.51
N CYS A 64 0.30 6.27 -5.44
CA CYS A 64 1.47 5.53 -5.01
C CYS A 64 1.08 4.34 -4.15
N GLY A 65 2.06 3.48 -3.93
CA GLY A 65 1.94 2.38 -2.98
C GLY A 65 3.28 1.67 -2.87
N GLY A 66 3.46 0.96 -1.78
CA GLY A 66 4.68 0.21 -1.57
C GLY A 66 4.41 -1.12 -0.92
N ILE A 67 5.38 -2.00 -1.05
CA ILE A 67 5.44 -3.26 -0.30
C ILE A 67 6.79 -3.33 0.39
N ARG A 68 6.81 -3.89 1.60
CA ARG A 68 8.04 -4.10 2.35
C ARG A 68 8.01 -5.47 3.03
N ARG A 69 9.16 -6.10 3.08
CA ARG A 69 9.27 -7.37 3.79
C ARG A 69 9.17 -7.13 5.29
N ILE A 70 8.38 -7.96 5.95
CA ILE A 70 8.29 -8.01 7.40
C ILE A 70 8.64 -9.42 7.86
N ASP A 71 8.63 -9.67 9.18
CA ASP A 71 8.94 -10.98 9.71
C ASP A 71 8.01 -12.05 9.14
N ASP A 72 8.56 -13.25 8.95
CA ASP A 72 7.77 -14.38 8.49
C ASP A 72 6.61 -14.65 9.44
N GLY A 73 5.48 -15.02 8.86
CA GLY A 73 4.29 -15.37 9.61
C GLY A 73 4.02 -16.87 9.57
N PRO A 74 2.85 -17.29 10.10
CA PRO A 74 2.49 -18.72 10.12
C PRO A 74 2.43 -19.36 8.74
N ARG A 75 2.27 -18.56 7.69
CA ARG A 75 2.13 -19.04 6.31
C ARG A 75 3.38 -18.82 5.45
N GLY A 76 4.49 -18.39 6.05
CA GLY A 76 5.75 -18.18 5.37
C GLY A 76 6.16 -16.72 5.29
N SER A 77 6.87 -16.36 4.24
CA SER A 77 7.39 -14.99 4.08
C SER A 77 6.26 -14.01 3.79
N ARG A 78 6.34 -12.84 4.43
CA ARG A 78 5.30 -11.82 4.32
C ARG A 78 5.87 -10.51 3.82
N TYR A 79 5.13 -9.88 2.90
CA TYR A 79 5.32 -8.48 2.53
C TYR A 79 4.08 -7.70 2.94
N GLU A 80 4.28 -6.45 3.34
CA GLU A 80 3.21 -5.59 3.81
C GLU A 80 3.00 -4.44 2.82
N VAL A 81 1.73 -4.21 2.44
CA VAL A 81 1.35 -3.05 1.63
C VAL A 81 1.32 -1.82 2.53
N LYS A 82 1.99 -0.75 2.09
CA LYS A 82 2.05 0.53 2.80
C LYS A 82 1.81 1.69 1.85
N HIS A 83 1.28 2.78 2.41
CA HIS A 83 1.17 4.07 1.73
C HIS A 83 0.38 4.01 0.42
N LEU A 84 -0.66 3.15 0.38
CA LEU A 84 -1.53 3.05 -0.78
C LEU A 84 -2.38 4.31 -0.89
N TYR A 85 -2.23 5.04 -2.01
CA TYR A 85 -2.91 6.30 -2.19
C TYR A 85 -3.22 6.55 -3.66
N LEU A 86 -4.43 7.05 -3.92
CA LEU A 86 -4.82 7.55 -5.24
C LEU A 86 -5.55 8.86 -5.04
N GLN A 87 -5.21 9.85 -5.86
CA GLN A 87 -5.85 11.16 -5.80
C GLN A 87 -7.35 11.01 -6.08
N PRO A 88 -8.21 11.83 -5.41
CA PRO A 88 -9.67 11.69 -5.53
C PRO A 88 -10.19 11.71 -6.96
N GLU A 89 -9.60 12.49 -7.85
CA GLU A 89 -10.04 12.58 -9.25
C GLU A 89 -9.83 11.29 -10.04
N THR A 90 -9.06 10.34 -9.53
CA THR A 90 -8.84 9.04 -10.20
C THR A 90 -9.88 8.00 -9.82
N ARG A 91 -10.74 8.29 -8.86
CA ARG A 91 -11.72 7.33 -8.35
C ARG A 91 -12.73 6.91 -9.42
N GLY A 92 -13.20 5.66 -9.32
CA GLY A 92 -14.18 5.14 -10.25
C GLY A 92 -13.60 4.64 -11.57
N ARG A 93 -12.28 4.63 -11.73
CA ARG A 93 -11.60 4.17 -12.95
C ARG A 93 -11.00 2.77 -12.84
N GLY A 94 -11.09 2.13 -11.67
CA GLY A 94 -10.50 0.82 -11.43
C GLY A 94 -8.99 0.85 -11.21
N TRP A 95 -8.39 2.01 -11.01
CA TRP A 95 -6.94 2.16 -10.86
C TRP A 95 -6.44 1.60 -9.52
N GLY A 96 -7.27 1.60 -8.49
CA GLY A 96 -6.94 0.97 -7.22
C GLY A 96 -6.71 -0.53 -7.38
N ARG A 97 -7.54 -1.20 -8.15
CA ARG A 97 -7.39 -2.63 -8.44
C ARG A 97 -6.13 -2.92 -9.26
N LEU A 98 -5.83 -2.05 -10.22
CA LEU A 98 -4.61 -2.18 -11.02
C LEU A 98 -3.38 -2.04 -10.13
N LEU A 99 -3.38 -1.06 -9.22
CA LEU A 99 -2.29 -0.84 -8.29
C LEU A 99 -2.11 -2.03 -7.36
N MET A 100 -3.20 -2.54 -6.78
CA MET A 100 -3.12 -3.72 -5.92
C MET A 100 -2.60 -4.95 -6.65
N ALA A 101 -3.07 -5.18 -7.88
CA ALA A 101 -2.60 -6.30 -8.69
C ALA A 101 -1.11 -6.18 -9.01
N ASP A 102 -0.65 -4.97 -9.29
CA ASP A 102 0.77 -4.70 -9.55
C ASP A 102 1.63 -5.00 -8.33
N LEU A 103 1.22 -4.51 -7.16
CA LEU A 103 1.95 -4.75 -5.92
C LEU A 103 1.97 -6.23 -5.54
N GLU A 104 0.86 -6.92 -5.76
CA GLU A 104 0.76 -8.36 -5.51
C GLU A 104 1.74 -9.13 -6.39
N GLU A 105 1.80 -8.80 -7.67
CA GLU A 105 2.73 -9.45 -8.59
C GLU A 105 4.18 -9.18 -8.22
N ARG A 106 4.50 -7.96 -7.81
CA ARG A 106 5.85 -7.62 -7.33
C ARG A 106 6.22 -8.38 -6.07
N ALA A 107 5.29 -8.48 -5.12
CA ALA A 107 5.51 -9.26 -3.90
C ALA A 107 5.75 -10.73 -4.23
N HIS A 108 4.97 -11.29 -5.13
CA HIS A 108 5.13 -12.67 -5.57
C HIS A 108 6.53 -12.88 -6.21
N SER A 109 6.94 -11.95 -7.06
CA SER A 109 8.27 -12.01 -7.71
C SER A 109 9.41 -11.92 -6.71
N LEU A 110 9.21 -11.27 -5.57
CA LEU A 110 10.21 -11.19 -4.50
C LEU A 110 10.16 -12.40 -3.56
N GLY A 111 9.27 -13.35 -3.81
CA GLY A 111 9.18 -14.60 -3.04
C GLY A 111 8.19 -14.59 -1.88
N ALA A 112 7.30 -13.62 -1.83
CA ALA A 112 6.31 -13.53 -0.76
C ALA A 112 5.32 -14.70 -0.83
N SER A 113 5.03 -15.31 0.31
CA SER A 113 3.98 -16.32 0.45
C SER A 113 2.65 -15.67 0.79
N GLU A 114 2.69 -14.53 1.44
CA GLU A 114 1.50 -13.80 1.88
C GLU A 114 1.74 -12.30 1.75
N LEU A 115 0.71 -11.60 1.30
CA LEU A 115 0.67 -10.14 1.30
C LEU A 115 -0.31 -9.70 2.38
N VAL A 116 0.13 -8.81 3.27
CA VAL A 116 -0.68 -8.33 4.39
C VAL A 116 -0.75 -6.81 4.38
N LEU A 117 -1.73 -6.28 5.07
CA LEU A 117 -1.84 -4.84 5.26
C LEU A 117 -2.64 -4.54 6.52
N ASP A 118 -2.43 -3.36 7.07
CA ASP A 118 -3.26 -2.80 8.11
C ASP A 118 -3.93 -1.51 7.59
N THR A 119 -5.08 -1.20 8.13
CA THR A 119 -5.85 -0.02 7.73
C THR A 119 -6.78 0.42 8.86
N HIS A 120 -7.42 1.56 8.68
CA HIS A 120 -8.39 2.09 9.63
C HIS A 120 -9.80 1.91 9.07
N HIS A 121 -10.75 1.54 9.92
CA HIS A 121 -12.13 1.29 9.49
C HIS A 121 -12.83 2.53 8.89
N THR A 122 -12.32 3.73 9.19
CA THR A 122 -12.86 4.95 8.60
C THR A 122 -12.54 5.10 7.11
N LEU A 123 -11.61 4.31 6.58
CA LEU A 123 -11.26 4.28 5.15
C LEU A 123 -12.11 3.24 4.42
N GLU A 124 -13.41 3.49 4.32
CA GLU A 124 -14.38 2.52 3.78
C GLU A 124 -14.09 2.12 2.32
N ALA A 125 -13.73 3.10 1.50
CA ALA A 125 -13.41 2.83 0.09
C ALA A 125 -12.20 1.90 -0.05
N ALA A 126 -11.19 2.08 0.80
CA ALA A 126 -10.01 1.22 0.82
C ALA A 126 -10.38 -0.20 1.26
N GLY A 127 -11.22 -0.33 2.29
CA GLY A 127 -11.71 -1.63 2.76
C GLY A 127 -12.43 -2.41 1.66
N GLY A 128 -13.30 -1.73 0.91
CA GLY A 128 -13.97 -2.34 -0.24
C GLY A 128 -13.00 -2.79 -1.32
N LEU A 129 -11.95 -2.00 -1.58
CA LEU A 129 -10.90 -2.36 -2.53
C LEU A 129 -10.19 -3.64 -2.10
N TYR A 130 -9.82 -3.76 -0.81
CA TYR A 130 -9.09 -4.93 -0.33
C TYR A 130 -9.93 -6.20 -0.45
N GLU A 131 -11.18 -6.14 -0.04
CA GLU A 131 -12.09 -7.28 -0.18
C GLU A 131 -12.30 -7.67 -1.64
N ALA A 132 -12.49 -6.69 -2.52
CA ALA A 132 -12.64 -6.93 -3.95
C ALA A 132 -11.36 -7.50 -4.58
N SER A 133 -10.21 -7.24 -3.98
CA SER A 133 -8.91 -7.76 -4.44
C SER A 133 -8.58 -9.13 -3.85
N GLY A 134 -9.48 -9.73 -3.09
CA GLY A 134 -9.31 -11.07 -2.54
C GLY A 134 -8.66 -11.15 -1.17
N PHE A 135 -8.52 -10.03 -0.48
CA PHE A 135 -8.01 -10.01 0.89
C PHE A 135 -9.10 -10.41 1.87
N ALA A 136 -8.72 -11.13 2.91
CA ALA A 136 -9.60 -11.51 4.01
C ALA A 136 -9.10 -10.92 5.31
N ALA A 137 -10.02 -10.69 6.25
CA ALA A 137 -9.65 -10.20 7.57
C ALA A 137 -8.78 -11.22 8.29
N ILE A 138 -7.73 -10.75 8.95
CA ILE A 138 -6.81 -11.58 9.76
C ILE A 138 -6.64 -10.95 11.13
N ASP A 139 -6.04 -11.70 12.06
CA ASP A 139 -5.68 -11.17 13.36
C ASP A 139 -4.58 -10.13 13.23
N PRO A 140 -4.52 -9.14 14.14
CA PRO A 140 -3.44 -8.15 14.12
C PRO A 140 -2.07 -8.82 14.15
N TYR A 141 -1.17 -8.36 13.29
CA TYR A 141 0.22 -8.84 13.26
C TYR A 141 1.19 -7.76 13.76
N ASN A 142 0.68 -6.62 14.16
CA ASN A 142 1.46 -5.51 14.71
C ASN A 142 0.61 -4.68 15.69
N ASP A 143 1.25 -3.74 16.37
CA ASP A 143 0.62 -2.82 17.32
C ASP A 143 0.47 -1.41 16.73
N ASN A 144 0.24 -1.29 15.42
CA ASN A 144 0.11 0.01 14.76
C ASN A 144 -1.06 0.81 15.36
N PRO A 145 -0.80 1.95 16.02
CA PRO A 145 -1.87 2.74 16.64
C PRO A 145 -2.80 3.41 15.60
N ASN A 146 -2.36 3.48 14.35
CA ASN A 146 -3.14 4.06 13.26
C ASN A 146 -4.05 3.04 12.58
N ALA A 147 -4.07 1.78 13.05
CA ALA A 147 -4.82 0.72 12.42
C ALA A 147 -5.92 0.18 13.34
N THR A 148 -7.03 -0.24 12.73
CA THR A 148 -8.13 -0.92 13.42
C THR A 148 -8.56 -2.19 12.69
N ARG A 149 -8.01 -2.44 11.49
CA ARG A 149 -8.31 -3.64 10.70
C ARG A 149 -7.04 -4.17 10.05
N TRP A 150 -6.96 -5.49 9.93
CA TRP A 150 -5.84 -6.19 9.32
C TRP A 150 -6.36 -7.16 8.29
N TYR A 151 -5.69 -7.22 7.14
CA TYR A 151 -6.06 -8.06 6.01
C TYR A 151 -4.86 -8.84 5.50
N GLY A 152 -5.13 -10.01 4.94
CA GLY A 152 -4.10 -10.83 4.33
C GLY A 152 -4.62 -11.57 3.12
N LYS A 153 -3.69 -11.88 2.21
CA LYS A 153 -3.98 -12.68 1.02
C LYS A 153 -2.81 -13.62 0.77
N LEU A 154 -3.13 -14.91 0.66
CA LEU A 154 -2.12 -15.90 0.27
C LEU A 154 -1.80 -15.69 -1.21
N LEU A 155 -0.51 -15.64 -1.50
CA LEU A 155 -0.04 -15.58 -2.87
C LEU A 155 0.24 -17.01 -3.33
N ARG A 156 -0.07 -17.29 -4.58
CA ARG A 156 0.20 -18.61 -5.11
C ARG A 156 1.68 -18.82 -5.13
N GLY A 157 2.13 -19.82 -4.37
CA GLY A 157 3.51 -20.21 -4.34
C GLY A 157 3.96 -20.57 -5.74
N GLY A 158 4.88 -19.82 -6.21
CA GLY A 158 5.51 -20.17 -7.46
C GLY A 158 6.41 -21.36 -7.27
#